data_0811e446d5cf9ac4070580f1a72aced3
#
_entry.id   0811e446d5cf9ac4070580f1a72aced3
#
_cell.length_a   1.000
_cell.length_b   1.000
_cell.length_c   1.000
_cell.angle_alpha   90.00
_cell.angle_beta   90.00
_cell.angle_gamma   90.00
#
_symmetry.space_group_name_H-M   'P 1'
#
loop_
_entity.id
_entity.type
_entity.pdbx_description
1 polymer ?
#
loop_
_entity_poly.entity_id
_entity_poly.type
_entity_poly.pdbx_seq_one_letter_code
_entity_poly.pdbx_strand_id
1 'polypeptide(L)'
;HPINGEIYTSRYDKGWIGRYDPVTGDYKMDEIQMPYGSLDLFVAIHPKGYYMYIMVRNKHVIYRADYDFDEKTFTTPYLVCGKYDDKGITDGVGGNVRMNEPQQGCFVKNEEYAGQKDEYDFYFVDKQNHCVRTLTPTGRVKIYAGRPNGDGTKGFNDGDLRKEARFNYPASIVWDEKRECLLVGDSNNHRIRKIAMED
;
A
#
# COMPACT_ATOMS: atom_id res chain seq x y z
N HIS A 1 14.63 1.01 -5.87
CA HIS A 1 14.52 -0.39 -6.35
C HIS A 1 15.62 -1.23 -5.69
N PRO A 2 15.30 -2.35 -5.03
CA PRO A 2 16.24 -3.08 -4.16
C PRO A 2 17.43 -3.73 -4.90
N ILE A 3 17.31 -3.95 -6.22
CA ILE A 3 18.36 -4.61 -7.00
C ILE A 3 19.30 -3.61 -7.67
N ASN A 4 18.77 -2.54 -8.23
CA ASN A 4 19.56 -1.59 -9.04
C ASN A 4 19.75 -0.21 -8.38
N GLY A 5 19.11 0.05 -7.25
CA GLY A 5 19.24 1.29 -6.50
C GLY A 5 18.49 2.49 -7.09
N GLU A 6 17.76 2.32 -8.19
CA GLU A 6 16.95 3.38 -8.79
C GLU A 6 15.88 3.91 -7.85
N ILE A 7 15.63 5.19 -7.92
CA ILE A 7 14.64 5.89 -7.09
C ILE A 7 13.43 6.26 -7.95
N TYR A 8 12.24 5.94 -7.44
CA TYR A 8 10.98 6.24 -8.11
C TYR A 8 10.20 7.29 -7.33
N THR A 9 9.67 8.29 -8.03
CA THR A 9 8.93 9.40 -7.44
C THR A 9 7.61 9.63 -8.18
N SER A 10 6.55 9.93 -7.46
CA SER A 10 5.25 10.22 -8.06
C SER A 10 5.10 11.71 -8.41
N ARG A 11 4.38 12.00 -9.50
CA ARG A 11 4.02 13.33 -9.93
C ARG A 11 2.49 13.49 -10.03
N TYR A 12 1.93 14.26 -9.13
CA TYR A 12 0.49 14.42 -8.95
C TYR A 12 -0.23 14.94 -10.20
N ASP A 13 0.23 16.06 -10.77
CA ASP A 13 -0.47 16.78 -11.85
C ASP A 13 -0.62 15.96 -13.14
N LYS A 14 0.29 15.05 -13.39
CA LYS A 14 0.32 14.21 -14.60
C LYS A 14 -0.09 12.76 -14.38
N GLY A 15 -0.12 12.30 -13.12
CA GLY A 15 -0.28 10.88 -12.83
C GLY A 15 0.91 10.05 -13.33
N TRP A 16 2.10 10.61 -13.28
CA TRP A 16 3.33 9.95 -13.72
C TRP A 16 4.18 9.52 -12.53
N ILE A 17 4.99 8.49 -12.76
CA ILE A 17 6.04 8.06 -11.85
C ILE A 17 7.36 8.24 -12.60
N GLY A 18 8.22 9.10 -12.05
CA GLY A 18 9.56 9.34 -12.58
C GLY A 18 10.57 8.36 -11.98
N ARG A 19 11.64 8.11 -12.72
CA ARG A 19 12.80 7.29 -12.34
C ARG A 19 14.04 8.15 -12.29
N TYR A 20 14.84 7.99 -11.25
CA TYR A 20 16.17 8.56 -11.11
C TYR A 20 17.18 7.44 -10.86
N ASP A 21 18.23 7.41 -11.67
CA ASP A 21 19.37 6.52 -11.48
C ASP A 21 20.47 7.27 -10.73
N PRO A 22 20.78 6.91 -9.48
CA PRO A 22 21.79 7.59 -8.68
C PRO A 22 23.23 7.31 -9.12
N VAL A 23 23.46 6.30 -9.98
CA VAL A 23 24.79 5.95 -10.50
C VAL A 23 25.13 6.80 -11.71
N THR A 24 24.22 6.91 -12.67
CA THR A 24 24.43 7.69 -13.90
C THR A 24 23.99 9.15 -13.77
N GLY A 25 23.11 9.45 -12.83
CA GLY A 25 22.45 10.74 -12.69
C GLY A 25 21.27 10.93 -13.67
N ASP A 26 20.94 9.91 -14.45
CA ASP A 26 19.84 9.99 -15.41
C ASP A 26 18.50 10.13 -14.70
N TYR A 27 17.67 11.01 -15.22
CA TYR A 27 16.30 11.23 -14.75
C TYR A 27 15.32 11.16 -15.90
N LYS A 28 14.30 10.31 -15.76
CA LYS A 28 13.16 10.22 -16.65
C LYS A 28 11.88 10.52 -15.90
N MET A 29 11.21 11.59 -16.26
CA MET A 29 10.07 12.13 -15.52
C MET A 29 8.79 11.28 -15.68
N ASP A 30 8.65 10.60 -16.79
CA ASP A 30 7.46 9.87 -17.25
C ASP A 30 7.75 8.38 -17.50
N GLU A 31 8.58 7.78 -16.65
CA GLU A 31 8.95 6.36 -16.76
C GLU A 31 7.72 5.45 -16.77
N ILE A 32 6.77 5.73 -15.86
CA ILE A 32 5.49 5.03 -15.82
C ILE A 32 4.38 6.07 -15.90
N GLN A 33 3.47 5.90 -16.86
CA GLN A 33 2.31 6.75 -17.02
C GLN A 33 1.06 6.02 -16.57
N MET A 34 0.35 6.60 -15.60
CA MET A 34 -0.97 6.12 -15.22
C MET A 34 -2.00 6.54 -16.28
N PRO A 35 -3.10 5.79 -16.40
CA PRO A 35 -4.11 6.07 -17.44
C PRO A 35 -4.80 7.44 -17.30
N TYR A 36 -4.62 8.11 -16.17
CA TYR A 36 -5.26 9.40 -15.87
C TYR A 36 -4.28 10.35 -15.20
N GLY A 37 -4.49 11.67 -15.36
CA GLY A 37 -3.77 12.71 -14.61
C GLY A 37 -4.41 13.05 -13.27
N SER A 38 -3.77 13.96 -12.51
CA SER A 38 -4.23 14.44 -11.21
C SER A 38 -4.45 13.32 -10.18
N LEU A 39 -3.50 12.39 -10.11
CA LEU A 39 -3.52 11.24 -9.23
C LEU A 39 -2.60 11.44 -8.02
N ASP A 40 -3.15 11.23 -6.85
CA ASP A 40 -2.39 11.21 -5.60
C ASP A 40 -1.83 9.80 -5.38
N LEU A 41 -0.57 9.64 -5.74
CA LEU A 41 0.09 8.34 -5.85
C LEU A 41 1.03 8.09 -4.67
N PHE A 42 0.98 6.89 -4.12
CA PHE A 42 2.04 6.31 -3.32
C PHE A 42 2.55 5.04 -4.00
N VAL A 43 3.85 4.87 -4.05
CA VAL A 43 4.49 3.69 -4.65
C VAL A 43 5.26 2.90 -3.60
N ALA A 44 5.14 1.58 -3.66
CA ALA A 44 5.89 0.65 -2.82
C ALA A 44 6.46 -0.46 -3.69
N ILE A 45 7.78 -0.60 -3.72
CA ILE A 45 8.45 -1.64 -4.49
C ILE A 45 8.59 -2.90 -3.64
N HIS A 46 8.26 -4.04 -4.22
CA HIS A 46 8.42 -5.36 -3.61
C HIS A 46 9.86 -5.59 -3.14
N PRO A 47 10.12 -6.16 -1.96
CA PRO A 47 11.46 -6.30 -1.39
C PRO A 47 12.46 -7.08 -2.27
N LYS A 48 11.97 -7.96 -3.14
CA LYS A 48 12.78 -8.66 -4.14
C LYS A 48 12.79 -7.97 -5.52
N GLY A 49 12.20 -6.77 -5.66
CA GLY A 49 12.17 -6.00 -6.89
C GLY A 49 11.23 -6.52 -7.99
N TYR A 50 10.34 -7.47 -7.69
CA TYR A 50 9.50 -8.13 -8.70
C TYR A 50 8.43 -7.25 -9.30
N TYR A 51 7.92 -6.31 -8.54
CA TYR A 51 6.86 -5.39 -8.94
C TYR A 51 6.77 -4.19 -7.99
N MET A 52 5.99 -3.21 -8.35
CA MET A 52 5.53 -2.16 -7.42
C MET A 52 4.02 -2.16 -7.31
N TYR A 53 3.52 -1.87 -6.12
CA TYR A 53 2.16 -1.40 -5.94
C TYR A 53 2.10 0.11 -6.06
N ILE A 54 1.07 0.58 -6.75
CA ILE A 54 0.79 2.00 -6.97
C ILE A 54 -0.58 2.27 -6.36
N MET A 55 -0.59 2.89 -5.20
CA MET A 55 -1.82 3.26 -4.52
C MET A 55 -2.30 4.60 -5.05
N VAL A 56 -3.52 4.65 -5.55
CA VAL A 56 -4.14 5.88 -6.06
C VAL A 56 -5.17 6.35 -5.04
N ARG A 57 -4.70 7.17 -4.10
CA ARG A 57 -5.47 7.58 -2.93
C ARG A 57 -6.80 8.22 -3.31
N ASN A 58 -6.77 9.24 -4.13
CA ASN A 58 -7.97 10.00 -4.54
C ASN A 58 -8.90 9.27 -5.51
N LYS A 59 -8.56 8.01 -5.87
CA LYS A 59 -9.39 7.15 -6.75
C LYS A 59 -9.75 5.80 -6.13
N HIS A 60 -9.31 5.57 -4.88
CA HIS A 60 -9.69 4.41 -4.08
C HIS A 60 -9.30 3.06 -4.69
N VAL A 61 -8.16 3.00 -5.38
CA VAL A 61 -7.68 1.81 -6.11
C VAL A 61 -6.20 1.55 -5.89
N ILE A 62 -5.78 0.31 -6.11
CA ILE A 62 -4.37 -0.11 -6.12
C ILE A 62 -4.07 -0.75 -7.48
N TYR A 63 -3.03 -0.23 -8.13
CA TYR A 63 -2.44 -0.79 -9.34
C TYR A 63 -1.16 -1.55 -9.02
N ARG A 64 -0.72 -2.36 -9.96
CA ARG A 64 0.57 -3.03 -9.93
C ARG A 64 1.27 -2.86 -11.27
N ALA A 65 2.57 -2.63 -11.25
CA ALA A 65 3.46 -2.73 -12.39
C ALA A 65 4.51 -3.80 -12.10
N ASP A 66 4.63 -4.81 -12.94
CA ASP A 66 5.63 -5.86 -12.82
C ASP A 66 6.98 -5.35 -13.35
N TYR A 67 8.08 -5.81 -12.77
CA TYR A 67 9.42 -5.46 -13.24
C TYR A 67 9.90 -6.47 -14.27
N ASP A 68 10.23 -5.97 -15.47
CA ASP A 68 10.86 -6.73 -16.51
C ASP A 68 12.38 -6.70 -16.31
N PHE A 69 12.97 -7.84 -15.95
CA PHE A 69 14.39 -7.96 -15.63
C PHE A 69 15.28 -7.92 -16.90
N ASP A 70 14.75 -8.24 -18.06
CA ASP A 70 15.48 -8.20 -19.34
C ASP A 70 15.54 -6.76 -19.85
N GLU A 71 14.41 -6.06 -19.86
CA GLU A 71 14.31 -4.66 -20.29
C GLU A 71 14.70 -3.67 -19.16
N LYS A 72 14.84 -4.14 -17.92
CA LYS A 72 15.18 -3.34 -16.72
C LYS A 72 14.24 -2.16 -16.51
N THR A 73 12.95 -2.39 -16.69
CA THR A 73 11.91 -1.39 -16.53
C THR A 73 10.63 -1.99 -15.94
N PHE A 74 9.75 -1.16 -15.41
CA PHE A 74 8.42 -1.59 -15.02
C PHE A 74 7.47 -1.61 -16.21
N THR A 75 6.64 -2.64 -16.26
CA THR A 75 5.58 -2.79 -17.28
C THR A 75 4.46 -1.76 -17.08
N THR A 76 3.56 -1.65 -18.05
CA THR A 76 2.34 -0.85 -17.92
C THR A 76 1.52 -1.27 -16.70
N PRO A 77 1.12 -0.35 -15.83
CA PRO A 77 0.33 -0.67 -14.64
C PRO A 77 -1.04 -1.25 -14.97
N TYR A 78 -1.46 -2.24 -14.22
CA TYR A 78 -2.81 -2.81 -14.27
C TYR A 78 -3.49 -2.76 -12.89
N LEU A 79 -4.82 -2.69 -12.91
CA LEU A 79 -5.65 -2.61 -11.70
C LEU A 79 -5.62 -3.94 -10.95
N VAL A 80 -5.22 -3.91 -9.67
CA VAL A 80 -5.24 -5.08 -8.78
C VAL A 80 -6.55 -5.15 -8.01
N CYS A 81 -6.93 -4.05 -7.37
CA CYS A 81 -8.14 -4.03 -6.54
C CYS A 81 -8.70 -2.61 -6.36
N GLY A 82 -9.96 -2.58 -5.97
CA GLY A 82 -10.74 -1.35 -5.85
C GLY A 82 -11.57 -1.07 -7.08
N LYS A 83 -12.36 -0.01 -7.02
CA LYS A 83 -13.12 0.48 -8.16
C LYS A 83 -12.96 1.99 -8.24
N TYR A 84 -12.60 2.47 -9.41
CA TYR A 84 -12.27 3.87 -9.68
C TYR A 84 -13.45 4.80 -9.31
N ASP A 85 -13.18 5.83 -8.49
CA ASP A 85 -14.14 6.79 -7.95
C ASP A 85 -15.32 6.17 -7.16
N ASP A 86 -15.22 4.91 -6.71
CA ASP A 86 -16.24 4.21 -5.95
C ASP A 86 -15.69 3.79 -4.57
N LYS A 87 -15.79 4.72 -3.63
CA LYS A 87 -15.30 4.53 -2.25
C LYS A 87 -16.22 3.65 -1.43
N GLY A 88 -15.65 2.99 -0.42
CA GLY A 88 -16.40 2.17 0.53
C GLY A 88 -15.47 1.33 1.40
N ILE A 89 -16.02 0.28 2.02
CA ILE A 89 -15.28 -0.65 2.84
C ILE A 89 -15.76 -2.08 2.62
N THR A 90 -15.25 -2.71 1.61
CA THR A 90 -15.60 -4.11 1.30
C THR A 90 -14.33 -4.92 1.11
N ASP A 91 -14.21 -6.01 1.85
CA ASP A 91 -13.17 -7.02 1.65
C ASP A 91 -13.48 -7.87 0.41
N GLY A 92 -12.46 -8.47 -0.17
CA GLY A 92 -12.66 -9.33 -1.34
C GLY A 92 -11.45 -9.40 -2.26
N VAL A 93 -11.71 -9.56 -3.56
CA VAL A 93 -10.70 -9.66 -4.61
C VAL A 93 -11.09 -8.74 -5.77
N GLY A 94 -10.10 -8.07 -6.35
CA GLY A 94 -10.26 -7.28 -7.56
C GLY A 94 -11.30 -6.16 -7.43
N GLY A 95 -12.15 -6.01 -8.42
CA GLY A 95 -13.18 -4.97 -8.49
C GLY A 95 -14.31 -5.06 -7.45
N ASN A 96 -14.36 -6.14 -6.66
CA ASN A 96 -15.32 -6.26 -5.54
C ASN A 96 -14.83 -5.53 -4.27
N VAL A 97 -13.55 -5.22 -4.19
CA VAL A 97 -12.98 -4.47 -3.07
C VAL A 97 -13.45 -3.02 -3.12
N ARG A 98 -13.74 -2.45 -1.95
CA ARG A 98 -13.91 -1.01 -1.78
C ARG A 98 -12.96 -0.50 -0.71
N MET A 99 -12.37 0.65 -0.98
CA MET A 99 -11.45 1.37 -0.10
C MET A 99 -11.87 2.84 -0.04
N ASN A 100 -11.34 3.57 0.92
CA ASN A 100 -11.60 5.01 1.02
C ASN A 100 -10.31 5.75 1.37
N GLU A 101 -9.65 6.26 0.36
CA GLU A 101 -8.34 6.91 0.41
C GLU A 101 -7.24 6.00 0.98
N PRO A 102 -6.93 4.85 0.34
CA PRO A 102 -5.75 4.07 0.70
C PRO A 102 -4.50 4.92 0.49
N GLN A 103 -3.66 5.11 1.52
CA GLN A 103 -2.65 6.16 1.47
C GLN A 103 -1.21 5.65 1.40
N GLN A 104 -0.80 4.76 2.28
CA GLN A 104 0.57 4.23 2.36
C GLN A 104 0.55 2.77 2.81
N GLY A 105 1.56 2.01 2.40
CA GLY A 105 1.70 0.61 2.78
C GLY A 105 3.14 0.14 2.81
N CYS A 106 3.35 -1.04 3.36
CA CYS A 106 4.63 -1.72 3.42
C CYS A 106 4.46 -3.23 3.21
N PHE A 107 5.50 -3.87 2.70
CA PHE A 107 5.57 -5.31 2.56
C PHE A 107 6.05 -5.95 3.86
N VAL A 108 5.41 -7.05 4.25
CA VAL A 108 5.79 -7.90 5.39
C VAL A 108 5.87 -9.33 4.92
N LYS A 109 6.98 -10.00 5.22
CA LYS A 109 7.13 -11.41 4.89
C LYS A 109 6.10 -12.24 5.66
N ASN A 110 5.46 -13.18 4.97
CA ASN A 110 4.51 -14.10 5.55
C ASN A 110 5.06 -15.52 5.44
N GLU A 111 5.38 -16.12 6.57
CA GLU A 111 5.99 -17.46 6.62
C GLU A 111 5.07 -18.57 6.09
N GLU A 112 3.75 -18.33 6.01
CA GLU A 112 2.82 -19.27 5.36
C GLU A 112 3.12 -19.43 3.85
N TYR A 113 3.83 -18.47 3.25
CA TYR A 113 4.21 -18.50 1.83
C TYR A 113 5.65 -18.96 1.62
N ALA A 114 6.31 -19.50 2.65
CA ALA A 114 7.70 -19.94 2.57
C ALA A 114 7.95 -20.88 1.38
N GLY A 115 8.93 -20.54 0.56
CA GLY A 115 9.28 -21.27 -0.67
C GLY A 115 8.42 -20.94 -1.90
N GLN A 116 7.42 -20.07 -1.79
CA GLN A 116 6.70 -19.55 -2.95
C GLN A 116 7.50 -18.43 -3.63
N LYS A 117 7.14 -18.12 -4.88
CA LYS A 117 7.78 -17.03 -5.64
C LYS A 117 7.63 -15.69 -4.94
N ASP A 118 6.46 -15.44 -4.39
CA ASP A 118 6.13 -14.24 -3.63
C ASP A 118 5.72 -14.64 -2.20
N GLU A 119 6.46 -14.14 -1.23
CA GLU A 119 6.32 -14.48 0.19
C GLU A 119 5.85 -13.30 1.03
N TYR A 120 5.32 -12.23 0.41
CA TYR A 120 5.00 -10.99 1.10
C TYR A 120 3.54 -10.60 0.99
N ASP A 121 2.93 -10.34 2.13
CA ASP A 121 1.69 -9.56 2.19
C ASP A 121 2.00 -8.07 2.18
N PHE A 122 1.09 -7.29 1.63
CA PHE A 122 1.17 -5.84 1.64
C PHE A 122 0.16 -5.28 2.65
N TYR A 123 0.67 -4.63 3.70
CA TYR A 123 -0.13 -3.97 4.72
C TYR A 123 -0.27 -2.49 4.38
N PHE A 124 -1.47 -1.97 4.42
CA PHE A 124 -1.72 -0.56 4.08
C PHE A 124 -2.77 0.10 4.95
N VAL A 125 -2.68 1.42 5.08
CA VAL A 125 -3.69 2.22 5.78
C VAL A 125 -4.79 2.64 4.81
N ASP A 126 -6.03 2.30 5.16
CA ASP A 126 -7.25 2.73 4.49
C ASP A 126 -7.80 3.94 5.28
N LYS A 127 -7.27 5.11 4.96
CA LYS A 127 -7.25 6.30 5.82
C LYS A 127 -8.62 6.75 6.28
N GLN A 128 -9.56 6.95 5.35
CA GLN A 128 -10.91 7.42 5.64
C GLN A 128 -11.79 6.33 6.26
N ASN A 129 -11.36 5.08 6.15
CA ASN A 129 -11.99 3.93 6.82
C ASN A 129 -11.38 3.66 8.20
N HIS A 130 -10.40 4.44 8.64
CA HIS A 130 -9.79 4.36 9.96
C HIS A 130 -9.23 2.98 10.32
N CYS A 131 -8.67 2.27 9.36
CA CYS A 131 -8.19 0.90 9.55
C CYS A 131 -6.88 0.60 8.81
N VAL A 132 -6.27 -0.51 9.20
CA VAL A 132 -5.19 -1.17 8.48
C VAL A 132 -5.76 -2.37 7.75
N ARG A 133 -5.38 -2.57 6.50
CA ARG A 133 -5.79 -3.69 5.65
C ARG A 133 -4.59 -4.43 5.11
N THR A 134 -4.80 -5.68 4.69
CA THR A 134 -3.81 -6.49 3.98
C THR A 134 -4.24 -6.73 2.54
N LEU A 135 -3.26 -6.82 1.66
CA LEU A 135 -3.40 -7.28 0.28
C LEU A 135 -2.42 -8.44 0.08
N THR A 136 -2.95 -9.62 -0.17
CA THR A 136 -2.13 -10.82 -0.45
C THR A 136 -1.54 -10.79 -1.86
N PRO A 137 -0.49 -11.59 -2.16
CA PRO A 137 0.04 -11.74 -3.51
C PRO A 137 -1.02 -12.16 -4.56
N THR A 138 -2.07 -12.84 -4.12
CA THR A 138 -3.18 -13.28 -4.97
C THR A 138 -4.28 -12.23 -5.16
N GLY A 139 -4.09 -11.01 -4.66
CA GLY A 139 -5.01 -9.89 -4.85
C GLY A 139 -6.19 -9.85 -3.87
N ARG A 140 -6.14 -10.62 -2.77
CA ARG A 140 -7.19 -10.59 -1.74
C ARG A 140 -6.93 -9.47 -0.74
N VAL A 141 -7.93 -8.65 -0.51
CA VAL A 141 -7.91 -7.58 0.50
C VAL A 141 -8.78 -7.96 1.68
N LYS A 142 -8.26 -7.77 2.90
CA LYS A 142 -8.98 -7.95 4.16
C LYS A 142 -8.64 -6.83 5.15
N ILE A 143 -9.57 -6.54 6.04
CA ILE A 143 -9.29 -5.70 7.21
C ILE A 143 -8.39 -6.49 8.16
N TYR A 144 -7.29 -5.88 8.55
CA TYR A 144 -6.35 -6.43 9.53
C TYR A 144 -6.60 -5.86 10.93
N ALA A 145 -6.62 -4.55 11.08
CA ALA A 145 -6.82 -3.88 12.37
C ALA A 145 -7.72 -2.65 12.21
N GLY A 146 -8.46 -2.35 13.28
CA GLY A 146 -9.47 -1.31 13.29
C GLY A 146 -10.88 -1.86 13.05
N ARG A 147 -11.89 -1.11 13.50
CA ARG A 147 -13.31 -1.46 13.34
C ARG A 147 -14.03 -0.46 12.46
N PRO A 148 -14.06 -0.68 11.16
CA PRO A 148 -14.76 0.21 10.24
C PRO A 148 -16.27 -0.07 10.28
N ASN A 149 -17.02 0.70 11.08
CA ASN A 149 -18.48 0.61 11.19
C ASN A 149 -19.10 2.00 11.09
N GLY A 150 -19.05 2.61 9.91
CA GLY A 150 -19.62 3.96 9.77
C GLY A 150 -18.94 4.98 10.70
N ASP A 151 -19.66 5.95 11.17
CA ASP A 151 -19.11 7.09 11.93
C ASP A 151 -18.54 6.73 13.31
N GLY A 152 -18.91 5.59 13.85
CA GLY A 152 -18.43 5.11 15.16
C GLY A 152 -17.06 4.43 15.11
N THR A 153 -16.39 4.36 13.98
CA THR A 153 -15.16 3.57 13.82
C THR A 153 -13.90 4.30 14.22
N LYS A 154 -13.84 5.61 14.02
CA LYS A 154 -12.68 6.41 14.43
C LYS A 154 -12.59 6.51 15.93
N GLY A 155 -11.37 6.53 16.46
CA GLY A 155 -11.15 6.69 17.87
C GLY A 155 -9.71 6.40 18.27
N PHE A 156 -9.51 6.25 19.57
CA PHE A 156 -8.23 5.92 20.17
C PHE A 156 -8.44 4.81 21.20
N ASN A 157 -8.36 3.58 20.76
CA ASN A 157 -8.40 2.40 21.61
C ASN A 157 -7.31 1.43 21.19
N ASP A 158 -6.66 0.83 22.17
CA ASP A 158 -5.84 -0.37 22.01
C ASP A 158 -6.67 -1.62 22.32
N GLY A 159 -6.13 -2.80 22.07
CA GLY A 159 -6.78 -4.08 22.35
C GLY A 159 -6.87 -4.96 21.10
N ASP A 160 -7.85 -5.86 21.08
CA ASP A 160 -8.06 -6.78 19.97
C ASP A 160 -8.15 -6.01 18.63
N LEU A 161 -7.33 -6.45 17.67
CA LEU A 161 -7.15 -5.74 16.40
C LEU A 161 -8.45 -5.53 15.62
N ARG A 162 -9.38 -6.49 15.72
CA ARG A 162 -10.63 -6.48 14.97
C ARG A 162 -11.84 -6.01 15.77
N LYS A 163 -11.80 -6.17 17.10
CA LYS A 163 -12.96 -5.91 17.97
C LYS A 163 -12.85 -4.58 18.73
N GLU A 164 -11.65 -4.18 19.12
CA GLU A 164 -11.44 -3.08 20.06
C GLU A 164 -10.61 -1.94 19.49
N ALA A 165 -9.55 -2.27 18.75
CA ALA A 165 -8.63 -1.27 18.20
C ALA A 165 -9.35 -0.20 17.37
N ARG A 166 -8.97 1.06 17.60
CA ARG A 166 -9.49 2.22 16.86
C ARG A 166 -8.33 3.10 16.45
N PHE A 167 -8.42 3.59 15.23
CA PHE A 167 -7.55 4.61 14.66
C PHE A 167 -8.35 5.84 14.28
N ASN A 168 -7.66 6.93 14.02
CA ASN A 168 -8.28 8.17 13.56
C ASN A 168 -7.45 8.78 12.41
N TYR A 169 -7.87 8.52 11.18
CA TYR A 169 -7.17 8.90 9.93
C TYR A 169 -5.71 8.42 9.90
N PRO A 170 -5.43 7.11 10.02
CA PRO A 170 -4.06 6.62 9.92
C PRO A 170 -3.50 6.97 8.54
N ALA A 171 -2.30 7.56 8.51
CA ALA A 171 -1.74 8.14 7.29
C ALA A 171 -0.47 7.44 6.80
N SER A 172 0.19 6.67 7.66
CA SER A 172 1.42 5.96 7.34
C SER A 172 1.51 4.62 8.06
N ILE A 173 2.25 3.70 7.46
CA ILE A 173 2.55 2.40 8.05
C ILE A 173 3.91 1.93 7.56
N VAL A 174 4.71 1.38 8.46
CA VAL A 174 6.00 0.79 8.15
C VAL A 174 6.18 -0.52 8.94
N TRP A 175 6.96 -1.41 8.38
CA TRP A 175 7.41 -2.62 9.06
C TRP A 175 8.73 -2.38 9.79
N ASP A 176 8.76 -2.68 11.09
CA ASP A 176 9.99 -2.72 11.89
C ASP A 176 10.43 -4.17 12.03
N GLU A 177 11.31 -4.61 11.13
CA GLU A 177 11.79 -6.00 11.08
C GLU A 177 12.49 -6.41 12.37
N LYS A 178 13.24 -5.50 12.99
CA LYS A 178 13.96 -5.78 14.23
C LYS A 178 13.05 -6.05 15.42
N ARG A 179 11.87 -5.42 15.45
CA ARG A 179 10.88 -5.56 16.52
C ARG A 179 9.68 -6.40 16.13
N GLU A 180 9.66 -6.91 14.90
CA GLU A 180 8.58 -7.72 14.33
C GLU A 180 7.21 -7.11 14.56
N CYS A 181 7.09 -5.84 14.18
CA CYS A 181 5.85 -5.10 14.38
C CYS A 181 5.59 -4.08 13.28
N LEU A 182 4.33 -3.76 13.09
CA LEU A 182 3.92 -2.61 12.29
C LEU A 182 3.88 -1.35 13.17
N LEU A 183 4.42 -0.26 12.64
CA LEU A 183 4.28 1.07 13.22
C LEU A 183 3.33 1.88 12.34
N VAL A 184 2.24 2.34 12.93
CA VAL A 184 1.17 3.09 12.26
C VAL A 184 1.16 4.53 12.72
N GLY A 185 1.31 5.47 11.81
CA GLY A 185 1.12 6.90 12.07
C GLY A 185 -0.38 7.21 12.15
N ASP A 186 -0.91 7.24 13.37
CA ASP A 186 -2.33 7.51 13.68
C ASP A 186 -2.56 9.03 13.74
N SER A 187 -2.73 9.63 12.57
CA SER A 187 -2.53 11.04 12.30
C SER A 187 -3.37 11.97 13.18
N ASN A 188 -4.68 11.77 13.24
CA ASN A 188 -5.57 12.63 14.01
C ASN A 188 -5.59 12.30 15.51
N ASN A 189 -4.91 11.23 15.92
CA ASN A 189 -4.61 10.95 17.33
C ASN A 189 -3.21 11.44 17.73
N HIS A 190 -2.44 12.02 16.80
CA HIS A 190 -1.10 12.55 17.02
C HIS A 190 -0.14 11.54 17.65
N ARG A 191 -0.19 10.27 17.20
CA ARG A 191 0.56 9.15 17.80
C ARG A 191 1.10 8.20 16.75
N ILE A 192 2.18 7.53 17.12
CA ILE A 192 2.62 6.30 16.44
C ILE A 192 2.09 5.13 17.27
N ARG A 193 1.35 4.25 16.60
CA ARG A 193 0.78 3.04 17.21
C ARG A 193 1.58 1.82 16.79
N LYS A 194 1.86 0.94 17.72
CA LYS A 194 2.50 -0.34 17.46
C LYS A 194 1.43 -1.43 17.35
N ILE A 195 1.51 -2.24 16.30
CA ILE A 195 0.77 -3.49 16.17
C ILE A 195 1.82 -4.61 16.20
N ALA A 196 1.81 -5.42 17.27
CA ALA A 196 2.59 -6.64 17.30
C ALA A 196 2.00 -7.64 16.31
N MET A 197 2.84 -8.34 15.56
CA MET A 197 2.37 -9.50 14.81
C MET A 197 2.15 -10.63 15.82
N GLU A 198 0.97 -11.26 15.74
CA GLU A 198 0.68 -12.44 16.55
C GLU A 198 1.42 -13.63 15.95
N ASP A 199 2.06 -14.43 16.83
CA ASP A 199 2.67 -15.71 16.49
C ASP A 199 1.61 -16.75 16.08
#